data_eac84a61f20ae26d25b5ec65925e4279
#
_entry.id   eac84a61f20ae26d25b5ec65925e4279
#
_cell.length_a   1.000
_cell.length_b   1.000
_cell.length_c   1.000
_cell.angle_alpha   90.00
_cell.angle_beta   90.00
_cell.angle_gamma   90.00
#
_symmetry.space_group_name_H-M   'P 1'
#
loop_
_entity.id
_entity.type
_entity.pdbx_description
1 polymer ?
#
loop_
_entity_poly.entity_id
_entity_poly.type
_entity_poly.pdbx_seq_one_letter_code
_entity_poly.pdbx_strand_id
1 'polypeptide(L)'
;MIKIRRGYLKNPPLPRPAPSVIATRGASGQSCRMTVKAVQSACLCWMLLAPPPAPAQDARLPYHTLCRMQQTQLELSRAHTNLSLVLQMRSTNSNVKYSDITASIRARSGVIPIPIGPGGVFTVPVRGDLLAEDPWILVNQPGGTMELNWHAGLAPSLARQLTNAVHYAPLMRAVRECDDVQNAMRPFFPAAPRLTAVGLRLSFRSTAIAPFAIIHAKDGARRLSADAHDELIIPLDADWMREDPVITLTEIPVSVEIAMRKSQDGP
;
A
#
# COMPACT_ATOMS: atom_id res chain seq x y z
N MET A 1 -3.40 6.67 -5.84
CA MET A 1 -3.06 5.87 -4.64
C MET A 1 -2.79 4.43 -5.05
N ILE A 2 -1.53 4.06 -5.15
CA ILE A 2 -1.16 2.68 -5.50
C ILE A 2 -1.23 1.86 -4.22
N LYS A 3 -2.32 1.13 -4.04
CA LYS A 3 -2.53 0.23 -2.91
C LYS A 3 -1.91 -1.12 -3.26
N ILE A 4 -0.64 -1.33 -2.93
CA ILE A 4 0.02 -2.62 -3.10
C ILE A 4 -0.33 -3.49 -1.90
N ARG A 5 -1.26 -4.42 -2.09
CA ARG A 5 -1.59 -5.44 -1.10
C ARG A 5 -0.60 -6.60 -1.18
N ARG A 6 0.08 -6.85 -0.08
CA ARG A 6 0.70 -8.09 0.41
C ARG A 6 1.53 -8.96 -0.53
N GLY A 7 2.84 -9.02 -0.25
CA GLY A 7 3.57 -10.30 -0.29
C GLY A 7 3.64 -10.87 1.13
N TYR A 8 2.86 -11.90 1.42
CA TYR A 8 3.09 -12.74 2.59
C TYR A 8 4.34 -13.56 2.33
N LEU A 9 5.35 -13.42 3.18
CA LEU A 9 6.28 -14.51 3.42
C LEU A 9 5.44 -15.62 4.09
N LYS A 10 4.88 -16.53 3.26
CA LYS A 10 4.30 -17.77 3.75
C LYS A 10 5.44 -18.59 4.34
N ASN A 11 5.44 -18.75 5.65
CA ASN A 11 6.17 -19.83 6.27
C ASN A 11 5.75 -21.15 5.59
N PRO A 12 6.69 -22.04 5.27
CA PRO A 12 6.34 -23.33 4.70
C PRO A 12 5.39 -24.06 5.66
N PRO A 13 4.38 -24.76 5.16
CA PRO A 13 3.45 -25.48 6.00
C PRO A 13 4.18 -26.57 6.77
N LEU A 14 3.96 -26.63 8.07
CA LEU A 14 4.38 -27.74 8.91
C LEU A 14 3.81 -29.05 8.35
N PRO A 15 4.56 -30.15 8.35
CA PRO A 15 4.09 -31.43 7.85
C PRO A 15 2.85 -31.89 8.65
N ARG A 16 1.80 -32.25 7.94
CA ARG A 16 0.57 -32.81 8.52
C ARG A 16 0.89 -34.16 9.16
N PRO A 17 0.43 -34.44 10.39
CA PRO A 17 0.48 -35.78 10.94
C PRO A 17 -0.37 -36.73 10.08
N ALA A 18 0.17 -37.93 9.84
CA ALA A 18 -0.48 -38.97 9.07
C ALA A 18 -1.82 -39.41 9.71
N PRO A 19 -2.84 -39.76 8.92
CA PRO A 19 -4.09 -40.26 9.47
C PRO A 19 -3.88 -41.67 10.03
N SER A 20 -4.15 -41.84 11.33
CA SER A 20 -4.24 -43.15 11.96
C SER A 20 -5.51 -43.84 11.50
N VAL A 21 -5.35 -44.94 10.79
CA VAL A 21 -6.41 -45.88 10.42
C VAL A 21 -6.89 -46.59 11.69
N ILE A 22 -8.09 -46.28 12.16
CA ILE A 22 -8.77 -47.07 13.18
C ILE A 22 -9.82 -47.93 12.49
N ALA A 23 -9.58 -49.24 12.55
CA ALA A 23 -10.47 -50.29 12.06
C ALA A 23 -11.78 -50.31 12.86
N THR A 24 -12.88 -50.22 12.15
CA THR A 24 -14.23 -50.51 12.67
C THR A 24 -14.43 -52.00 12.88
N ARG A 25 -14.67 -52.44 14.09
CA ARG A 25 -15.36 -53.71 14.39
C ARG A 25 -16.67 -53.39 15.10
N GLY A 26 -17.74 -53.84 14.50
CA GLY A 26 -19.07 -53.71 15.05
C GLY A 26 -19.33 -54.62 16.26
N ALA A 27 -20.20 -54.18 17.15
CA ALA A 27 -21.04 -55.03 18.01
C ALA A 27 -22.24 -54.23 18.55
N SER A 28 -23.40 -54.73 18.18
CA SER A 28 -24.67 -54.83 18.89
C SER A 28 -25.04 -53.86 19.99
N GLY A 29 -26.24 -53.35 19.85
CA GLY A 29 -27.00 -52.44 20.67
C GLY A 29 -27.08 -52.73 22.16
N GLN A 30 -27.01 -51.63 22.87
CA GLN A 30 -27.69 -51.40 24.13
C GLN A 30 -28.02 -49.92 24.28
N SER A 31 -29.34 -49.68 24.34
CA SER A 31 -29.91 -48.35 24.62
C SER A 31 -29.56 -47.95 26.05
N CYS A 32 -28.68 -46.98 26.18
CA CYS A 32 -28.39 -46.33 27.47
C CYS A 32 -28.88 -44.88 27.39
N ARG A 33 -30.04 -44.64 28.03
CA ARG A 33 -30.52 -43.28 28.28
C ARG A 33 -29.56 -42.59 29.23
N MET A 34 -28.58 -41.86 28.70
CA MET A 34 -27.77 -40.92 29.49
C MET A 34 -28.49 -39.58 29.56
N THR A 35 -28.78 -39.16 30.78
CA THR A 35 -29.42 -37.92 31.14
C THR A 35 -28.57 -36.71 30.69
N VAL A 36 -29.21 -35.76 30.02
CA VAL A 36 -28.66 -34.54 29.38
C VAL A 36 -27.87 -33.63 30.35
N LYS A 37 -27.85 -33.90 31.64
CA LYS A 37 -27.18 -33.08 32.65
C LYS A 37 -25.64 -33.28 32.77
N ALA A 38 -25.11 -34.37 32.24
CA ALA A 38 -23.64 -34.64 32.36
C ALA A 38 -22.78 -34.02 31.27
N VAL A 39 -23.39 -33.62 30.14
CA VAL A 39 -22.62 -33.06 28.98
C VAL A 39 -22.30 -31.59 29.14
N GLN A 40 -23.10 -30.82 29.90
CA GLN A 40 -22.86 -29.38 30.10
C GLN A 40 -21.67 -29.07 31.03
N SER A 41 -21.31 -29.97 31.93
CA SER A 41 -20.17 -29.75 32.86
C SER A 41 -18.80 -30.01 32.24
N ALA A 42 -18.73 -30.87 31.22
CA ALA A 42 -17.48 -31.22 30.57
C ALA A 42 -16.97 -30.11 29.59
N CYS A 43 -17.91 -29.36 28.95
CA CYS A 43 -17.54 -28.28 28.04
C CYS A 43 -17.00 -27.06 28.76
N LEU A 44 -17.41 -26.76 30.00
CA LEU A 44 -16.89 -25.61 30.76
C LEU A 44 -15.44 -25.82 31.23
N CYS A 45 -15.03 -27.07 31.55
CA CYS A 45 -13.67 -27.36 31.95
C CYS A 45 -12.64 -27.29 30.81
N TRP A 46 -13.06 -27.48 29.55
CA TRP A 46 -12.13 -27.38 28.41
C TRP A 46 -11.86 -25.92 28.01
N MET A 47 -12.76 -24.99 28.29
CA MET A 47 -12.50 -23.54 28.04
C MET A 47 -11.50 -22.93 29.05
N LEU A 48 -11.34 -23.54 30.24
CA LEU A 48 -10.40 -23.07 31.25
C LEU A 48 -8.98 -23.60 31.07
N LEU A 49 -8.77 -24.60 30.20
CA LEU A 49 -7.47 -25.20 29.89
C LEU A 49 -6.91 -24.76 28.53
N ALA A 50 -7.61 -23.88 27.80
CA ALA A 50 -7.01 -23.29 26.61
C ALA A 50 -5.78 -22.45 27.05
N PRO A 51 -4.59 -22.73 26.54
CA PRO A 51 -3.44 -21.90 26.85
C PRO A 51 -3.76 -20.46 26.50
N PRO A 52 -3.37 -19.49 27.34
CA PRO A 52 -3.60 -18.10 27.02
C PRO A 52 -3.03 -17.82 25.61
N PRO A 53 -3.72 -17.03 24.78
CA PRO A 53 -3.22 -16.70 23.46
C PRO A 53 -1.81 -16.14 23.63
N ALA A 54 -0.85 -16.71 22.91
CA ALA A 54 0.53 -16.24 22.94
C ALA A 54 0.50 -14.72 22.67
N PRO A 55 1.24 -13.91 23.44
CA PRO A 55 1.26 -12.47 23.22
C PRO A 55 1.64 -12.20 21.76
N ALA A 56 0.84 -11.38 21.09
CA ALA A 56 1.09 -11.02 19.71
C ALA A 56 2.49 -10.40 19.64
N GLN A 57 3.38 -11.04 18.89
CA GLN A 57 4.72 -10.50 18.70
C GLN A 57 4.63 -9.20 17.91
N ASP A 58 5.37 -8.19 18.33
CA ASP A 58 5.51 -6.94 17.60
C ASP A 58 5.98 -7.18 16.14
N ALA A 59 5.48 -6.39 15.21
CA ALA A 59 5.94 -6.46 13.83
C ALA A 59 7.43 -6.10 13.77
N ARG A 60 8.21 -6.93 13.04
CA ARG A 60 9.66 -6.76 12.87
C ARG A 60 9.99 -6.55 11.41
N LEU A 61 10.82 -5.56 11.13
CA LEU A 61 11.27 -5.23 9.79
C LEU A 61 12.81 -5.21 9.76
N PRO A 62 13.46 -5.83 8.76
CA PRO A 62 14.91 -5.77 8.63
C PRO A 62 15.38 -4.34 8.33
N TYR A 63 16.29 -3.82 9.13
CA TYR A 63 16.81 -2.44 8.96
C TYR A 63 17.46 -2.25 7.59
N HIS A 64 18.33 -3.19 7.18
CA HIS A 64 19.01 -3.14 5.89
C HIS A 64 18.03 -3.03 4.70
N THR A 65 16.93 -3.79 4.74
CA THR A 65 15.91 -3.76 3.67
C THR A 65 15.26 -2.39 3.56
N LEU A 66 14.87 -1.79 4.69
CA LEU A 66 14.26 -0.45 4.70
C LEU A 66 15.24 0.64 4.28
N CYS A 67 16.51 0.54 4.68
CA CYS A 67 17.55 1.46 4.22
C CYS A 67 17.74 1.40 2.70
N ARG A 68 17.78 0.20 2.12
CA ARG A 68 17.86 0.04 0.65
C ARG A 68 16.65 0.62 -0.06
N MET A 69 15.44 0.34 0.44
CA MET A 69 14.21 0.94 -0.11
C MET A 69 14.29 2.46 -0.10
N GLN A 70 14.70 3.04 1.03
CA GLN A 70 14.80 4.50 1.17
C GLN A 70 15.89 5.09 0.28
N GLN A 71 17.05 4.44 0.16
CA GLN A 71 18.10 4.89 -0.78
C GLN A 71 17.60 4.88 -2.22
N THR A 72 16.97 3.77 -2.65
CA THR A 72 16.35 3.68 -3.97
C THR A 72 15.30 4.78 -4.18
N GLN A 73 14.42 5.02 -3.19
CA GLN A 73 13.43 6.09 -3.26
C GLN A 73 14.08 7.47 -3.40
N LEU A 74 15.18 7.75 -2.68
CA LEU A 74 15.90 9.02 -2.79
C LEU A 74 16.59 9.20 -4.15
N GLU A 75 17.18 8.14 -4.70
CA GLU A 75 17.77 8.13 -6.04
C GLU A 75 16.71 8.40 -7.11
N LEU A 76 15.57 7.70 -7.03
CA LEU A 76 14.46 7.92 -7.94
C LEU A 76 13.86 9.33 -7.81
N SER A 77 13.75 9.89 -6.61
CA SER A 77 13.28 11.26 -6.40
C SER A 77 14.22 12.31 -7.02
N ARG A 78 15.52 12.01 -7.09
CA ARG A 78 16.49 12.89 -7.77
C ARG A 78 16.43 12.76 -9.30
N ALA A 79 16.19 11.54 -9.80
CA ALA A 79 16.08 11.26 -11.24
C ALA A 79 14.75 11.75 -11.82
N HIS A 80 13.68 11.68 -11.05
CA HIS A 80 12.29 11.96 -11.47
C HIS A 80 11.72 13.17 -10.70
N THR A 81 12.19 14.36 -11.03
CA THR A 81 11.85 15.61 -10.32
C THR A 81 10.37 16.04 -10.47
N ASN A 82 9.64 15.45 -11.42
CA ASN A 82 8.20 15.66 -11.59
C ASN A 82 7.35 14.84 -10.62
N LEU A 83 7.97 13.88 -9.90
CA LEU A 83 7.32 13.02 -8.93
C LEU A 83 7.71 13.37 -7.50
N SER A 84 6.77 13.18 -6.60
CA SER A 84 6.99 13.12 -5.16
C SER A 84 6.83 11.67 -4.71
N LEU A 85 7.93 11.08 -4.22
CA LEU A 85 7.96 9.69 -3.78
C LEU A 85 8.08 9.64 -2.26
N VAL A 86 7.20 8.91 -1.60
CA VAL A 86 7.23 8.74 -0.14
C VAL A 86 7.05 7.28 0.24
N LEU A 87 7.71 6.86 1.31
CA LEU A 87 7.47 5.58 1.97
C LEU A 87 6.46 5.79 3.09
N GLN A 88 5.50 4.89 3.18
CA GLN A 88 4.43 4.93 4.17
C GLN A 88 4.32 3.60 4.90
N MET A 89 4.03 3.69 6.18
CA MET A 89 3.71 2.56 7.05
C MET A 89 2.27 2.71 7.54
N ARG A 90 1.48 1.65 7.44
CA ARG A 90 0.10 1.66 7.91
C ARG A 90 -0.30 0.31 8.48
N SER A 91 -1.29 0.31 9.37
CA SER A 91 -1.93 -0.91 9.82
C SER A 91 -2.98 -1.42 8.82
N THR A 92 -3.10 -2.75 8.68
CA THR A 92 -4.22 -3.37 7.97
C THR A 92 -5.53 -3.25 8.74
N ASN A 93 -5.46 -2.99 10.04
CA ASN A 93 -6.61 -2.68 10.88
C ASN A 93 -7.00 -1.21 10.68
N SER A 94 -8.15 -0.96 10.07
CA SER A 94 -8.65 0.40 9.79
C SER A 94 -8.92 1.26 11.03
N ASN A 95 -9.04 0.66 12.21
CA ASN A 95 -9.26 1.38 13.47
C ASN A 95 -7.96 1.96 14.04
N VAL A 96 -6.78 1.52 13.57
CA VAL A 96 -5.48 2.03 14.00
C VAL A 96 -5.15 3.28 13.18
N LYS A 97 -5.03 4.41 13.86
CA LYS A 97 -4.62 5.68 13.25
C LYS A 97 -3.11 5.71 13.07
N TYR A 98 -2.62 6.52 12.14
CA TYR A 98 -1.17 6.71 11.95
C TYR A 98 -0.47 7.24 13.21
N SER A 99 -1.15 8.07 13.99
CA SER A 99 -0.64 8.58 15.28
C SER A 99 -0.40 7.49 16.32
N ASP A 100 -1.08 6.35 16.20
CA ASP A 100 -1.00 5.24 17.14
C ASP A 100 0.11 4.25 16.78
N ILE A 101 0.74 4.44 15.62
CA ILE A 101 1.85 3.62 15.13
C ILE A 101 3.16 4.24 15.60
N THR A 102 3.95 3.47 16.34
CA THR A 102 5.31 3.85 16.72
C THR A 102 6.30 2.83 16.18
N ALA A 103 7.45 3.30 15.74
CA ALA A 103 8.52 2.45 15.25
C ALA A 103 9.86 2.84 15.89
N SER A 104 10.72 1.86 16.12
CA SER A 104 12.05 2.09 16.68
C SER A 104 13.05 1.05 16.18
N ILE A 105 14.31 1.45 16.06
CA ILE A 105 15.44 0.58 15.75
C ILE A 105 16.00 0.06 17.09
N ARG A 106 16.09 -1.25 17.25
CA ARG A 106 16.78 -1.86 18.40
C ARG A 106 18.22 -2.19 18.04
N ALA A 107 19.11 -1.24 18.30
CA ALA A 107 20.54 -1.38 18.11
C ALA A 107 21.24 -1.74 19.44
N ARG A 108 22.48 -2.26 19.36
CA ARG A 108 23.32 -2.50 20.53
C ARG A 108 23.59 -1.22 21.33
N SER A 109 23.65 -0.07 20.64
CA SER A 109 23.83 1.24 21.25
C SER A 109 22.57 1.78 21.94
N GLY A 110 21.43 1.09 21.85
CA GLY A 110 20.17 1.48 22.45
C GLY A 110 19.02 1.52 21.46
N VAL A 111 17.91 2.11 21.90
CA VAL A 111 16.67 2.25 21.10
C VAL A 111 16.66 3.60 20.41
N ILE A 112 16.52 3.59 19.09
CA ILE A 112 16.46 4.81 18.25
C ILE A 112 15.03 4.93 17.70
N PRO A 113 14.26 5.96 18.08
CA PRO A 113 12.91 6.15 17.56
C PRO A 113 12.92 6.53 16.08
N ILE A 114 11.94 6.02 15.33
CA ILE A 114 11.66 6.43 13.96
C ILE A 114 10.38 7.28 14.00
N PRO A 115 10.44 8.58 13.70
CA PRO A 115 9.26 9.43 13.68
C PRO A 115 8.36 9.01 12.52
N ILE A 116 7.06 8.85 12.80
CA ILE A 116 6.02 8.58 11.81
C ILE A 116 5.19 9.86 11.69
N GLY A 117 5.25 10.46 10.52
CA GLY A 117 4.53 11.68 10.20
C GLY A 117 3.08 11.44 9.78
N PRO A 118 2.38 12.54 9.45
CA PRO A 118 1.02 12.47 8.90
C PRO A 118 0.95 11.53 7.69
N GLY A 119 -0.14 10.75 7.60
CA GLY A 119 -0.31 9.77 6.53
C GLY A 119 0.61 8.54 6.64
N GLY A 120 1.32 8.35 7.77
CA GLY A 120 2.21 7.21 7.95
C GLY A 120 3.56 7.35 7.25
N VAL A 121 3.92 8.54 6.79
CA VAL A 121 5.21 8.82 6.14
C VAL A 121 6.33 8.72 7.17
N PHE A 122 7.41 8.02 6.84
CA PHE A 122 8.55 7.85 7.72
C PHE A 122 9.88 7.90 6.96
N THR A 123 10.94 8.16 7.71
CA THR A 123 12.32 8.14 7.21
C THR A 123 13.18 7.34 8.18
N VAL A 124 13.95 6.39 7.66
CA VAL A 124 14.88 5.59 8.45
C VAL A 124 16.24 6.31 8.46
N PRO A 125 16.85 6.55 9.63
CA PRO A 125 18.20 7.10 9.67
C PRO A 125 19.20 6.12 9.07
N VAL A 126 19.92 6.51 8.01
CA VAL A 126 20.95 5.68 7.37
C VAL A 126 22.29 5.95 8.05
N ARG A 127 22.79 4.97 8.79
CA ARG A 127 24.04 5.07 9.57
C ARG A 127 24.91 3.84 9.31
N GLY A 128 26.22 4.02 9.17
CA GLY A 128 27.15 2.93 8.87
C GLY A 128 27.26 1.89 9.97
N ASP A 129 27.20 2.31 11.25
CA ASP A 129 27.19 1.41 12.40
C ASP A 129 25.95 0.52 12.43
N LEU A 130 24.78 1.07 12.13
CA LEU A 130 23.53 0.33 12.06
C LEU A 130 23.49 -0.61 10.83
N LEU A 131 24.07 -0.21 9.70
CA LEU A 131 24.18 -1.09 8.53
C LEU A 131 25.07 -2.30 8.80
N ALA A 132 26.16 -2.13 9.58
CA ALA A 132 27.06 -3.21 9.97
C ALA A 132 26.43 -4.15 11.01
N GLU A 133 25.54 -3.63 11.88
CA GLU A 133 24.84 -4.40 12.91
C GLU A 133 23.61 -5.12 12.37
N ASP A 134 22.94 -4.57 11.35
CA ASP A 134 21.65 -4.99 10.78
C ASP A 134 20.57 -5.25 11.84
N PRO A 135 20.23 -4.26 12.68
CA PRO A 135 19.27 -4.42 13.75
C PRO A 135 17.84 -4.59 13.22
N TRP A 136 16.94 -5.00 14.10
CA TRP A 136 15.51 -5.02 13.79
C TRP A 136 14.85 -3.66 14.05
N ILE A 137 13.95 -3.28 13.15
CA ILE A 137 12.98 -2.22 13.41
C ILE A 137 11.75 -2.88 13.99
N LEU A 138 11.38 -2.44 15.19
CA LEU A 138 10.17 -2.89 15.88
C LEU A 138 9.07 -1.86 15.70
N VAL A 139 7.87 -2.35 15.42
CA VAL A 139 6.66 -1.55 15.31
C VAL A 139 5.68 -2.06 16.36
N ASN A 140 5.04 -1.15 17.10
CA ASN A 140 4.09 -1.45 18.18
C ASN A 140 2.76 -2.08 17.72
N GLN A 141 2.76 -2.74 16.57
CA GLN A 141 1.60 -3.42 16.02
C GLN A 141 1.88 -4.91 15.90
N PRO A 142 0.83 -5.75 16.02
CA PRO A 142 1.01 -7.20 15.87
C PRO A 142 1.64 -7.60 14.55
N GLY A 143 2.47 -8.63 14.57
CA GLY A 143 3.10 -9.17 13.37
C GLY A 143 2.07 -9.53 12.29
N GLY A 144 2.35 -9.16 11.04
CA GLY A 144 1.46 -9.38 9.90
C GLY A 144 0.31 -8.39 9.75
N THR A 145 0.16 -7.42 10.68
CA THR A 145 -0.86 -6.36 10.58
C THR A 145 -0.31 -5.05 10.00
N MET A 146 0.97 -5.00 9.67
CA MET A 146 1.60 -3.82 9.08
C MET A 146 1.82 -3.99 7.59
N GLU A 147 1.54 -2.93 6.86
CA GLU A 147 1.85 -2.80 5.43
C GLU A 147 2.86 -1.67 5.24
N LEU A 148 3.91 -1.97 4.46
CA LEU A 148 4.77 -0.97 3.88
C LEU A 148 4.27 -0.64 2.48
N ASN A 149 4.09 0.63 2.20
CA ASN A 149 3.68 1.12 0.90
C ASN A 149 4.65 2.20 0.45
N TRP A 150 4.82 2.32 -0.84
CA TRP A 150 5.36 3.53 -1.43
C TRP A 150 4.26 4.25 -2.20
N HIS A 151 4.36 5.56 -2.26
CA HIS A 151 3.38 6.39 -2.92
C HIS A 151 4.11 7.34 -3.86
N ALA A 152 3.65 7.39 -5.11
CA ALA A 152 4.08 8.35 -6.10
C ALA A 152 2.93 9.31 -6.41
N GLY A 153 3.20 10.58 -6.31
CA GLY A 153 2.30 11.65 -6.69
C GLY A 153 3.02 12.69 -7.54
N LEU A 154 2.33 13.69 -8.01
CA LEU A 154 2.98 14.84 -8.67
C LEU A 154 3.86 15.59 -7.67
N ALA A 155 5.02 16.07 -8.14
CA ALA A 155 5.82 16.98 -7.35
C ALA A 155 4.99 18.22 -6.97
N PRO A 156 5.18 18.80 -5.77
CA PRO A 156 4.39 19.95 -5.32
C PRO A 156 4.50 21.16 -6.24
N SER A 157 5.64 21.35 -6.92
CA SER A 157 5.85 22.38 -7.93
C SER A 157 4.92 22.22 -9.14
N LEU A 158 4.74 20.98 -9.60
CA LEU A 158 3.89 20.64 -10.73
C LEU A 158 2.42 20.64 -10.34
N ALA A 159 2.09 20.11 -9.16
CA ALA A 159 0.71 20.12 -8.63
C ALA A 159 0.17 21.55 -8.46
N ARG A 160 1.01 22.52 -8.04
CA ARG A 160 0.61 23.94 -7.94
C ARG A 160 0.32 24.60 -9.30
N GLN A 161 0.79 24.02 -10.40
CA GLN A 161 0.49 24.53 -11.75
C GLN A 161 -0.90 24.09 -12.23
N LEU A 162 -1.53 23.11 -11.57
CA LEU A 162 -2.90 22.67 -11.85
C LEU A 162 -3.92 23.71 -11.34
N THR A 163 -3.84 24.90 -11.92
CA THR A 163 -4.80 25.99 -11.69
C THR A 163 -5.81 26.00 -12.85
N ASN A 164 -5.98 27.15 -13.48
CA ASN A 164 -7.00 27.30 -14.53
C ASN A 164 -6.53 26.83 -15.93
N ALA A 165 -5.22 26.87 -16.19
CA ALA A 165 -4.63 26.43 -17.45
C ALA A 165 -3.23 25.84 -17.21
N VAL A 166 -2.97 24.67 -17.81
CA VAL A 166 -1.70 23.97 -17.66
C VAL A 166 -1.35 23.23 -18.95
N HIS A 167 -0.07 23.14 -19.27
CA HIS A 167 0.43 22.33 -20.37
C HIS A 167 0.32 20.84 -20.09
N TYR A 168 -0.06 20.07 -21.09
CA TYR A 168 -0.30 18.64 -21.00
C TYR A 168 0.99 17.83 -20.79
N ALA A 169 2.05 18.11 -21.59
CA ALA A 169 3.25 17.28 -21.63
C ALA A 169 4.02 17.21 -20.29
N PRO A 170 4.19 18.30 -19.52
CA PRO A 170 4.83 18.21 -18.20
C PRO A 170 4.10 17.30 -17.23
N LEU A 171 2.77 17.33 -17.21
CA LEU A 171 1.94 16.48 -16.37
C LEU A 171 2.08 15.00 -16.74
N MET A 172 1.97 14.70 -18.03
CA MET A 172 2.02 13.32 -18.53
C MET A 172 3.43 12.74 -18.52
N ARG A 173 4.46 13.59 -18.49
CA ARG A 173 5.84 13.15 -18.25
C ARG A 173 5.95 12.52 -16.86
N ALA A 174 5.37 13.14 -15.83
CA ALA A 174 5.32 12.56 -14.50
C ALA A 174 4.57 11.20 -14.49
N VAL A 175 3.48 11.08 -15.27
CA VAL A 175 2.75 9.81 -15.42
C VAL A 175 3.66 8.72 -16.00
N ARG A 176 4.42 9.01 -17.05
CA ARG A 176 5.37 8.06 -17.64
C ARG A 176 6.51 7.69 -16.70
N GLU A 177 7.08 8.68 -16.01
CA GLU A 177 8.13 8.46 -15.02
C GLU A 177 7.68 7.53 -13.87
N CYS A 178 6.37 7.46 -13.59
CA CYS A 178 5.83 6.57 -12.58
C CYS A 178 6.03 5.08 -12.91
N ASP A 179 6.02 4.69 -14.18
CA ASP A 179 6.28 3.30 -14.60
C ASP A 179 7.75 2.92 -14.35
N ASP A 180 8.70 3.84 -14.58
CA ASP A 180 10.11 3.62 -14.27
C ASP A 180 10.33 3.43 -12.78
N VAL A 181 9.68 4.27 -11.97
CA VAL A 181 9.70 4.16 -10.50
C VAL A 181 9.12 2.83 -10.03
N GLN A 182 8.00 2.39 -10.60
CA GLN A 182 7.40 1.10 -10.25
C GLN A 182 8.35 -0.06 -10.54
N ASN A 183 9.00 -0.04 -11.71
CA ASN A 183 9.95 -1.08 -12.09
C ASN A 183 11.15 -1.11 -11.15
N ALA A 184 11.69 0.05 -10.76
CA ALA A 184 12.81 0.14 -9.83
C ALA A 184 12.44 -0.28 -8.39
N MET A 185 11.20 0.02 -7.94
CA MET A 185 10.72 -0.38 -6.60
C MET A 185 10.26 -1.84 -6.53
N ARG A 186 10.05 -2.50 -7.65
CA ARG A 186 9.53 -3.86 -7.75
C ARG A 186 10.30 -4.93 -6.94
N PRO A 187 11.65 -4.94 -6.89
CA PRO A 187 12.39 -5.92 -6.09
C PRO A 187 12.00 -5.94 -4.62
N PHE A 188 11.51 -4.82 -4.08
CA PHE A 188 11.06 -4.74 -2.69
C PHE A 188 9.61 -5.23 -2.50
N PHE A 189 8.84 -5.32 -3.60
CA PHE A 189 7.43 -5.70 -3.59
C PHE A 189 7.13 -6.78 -4.65
N PRO A 190 7.76 -7.96 -4.59
CA PRO A 190 7.67 -8.97 -5.64
C PRO A 190 6.26 -9.51 -5.87
N ALA A 191 5.43 -9.52 -4.82
CA ALA A 191 4.04 -9.99 -4.91
C ALA A 191 3.03 -8.89 -5.30
N ALA A 192 3.51 -7.65 -5.52
CA ALA A 192 2.63 -6.57 -5.95
C ALA A 192 2.16 -6.80 -7.40
N PRO A 193 0.87 -6.51 -7.70
CA PRO A 193 0.38 -6.59 -9.07
C PRO A 193 1.14 -5.63 -9.97
N ARG A 194 1.33 -6.00 -11.23
CA ARG A 194 1.83 -5.07 -12.24
C ARG A 194 0.75 -4.04 -12.52
N LEU A 195 1.11 -2.78 -12.36
CA LEU A 195 0.25 -1.65 -12.69
C LEU A 195 0.93 -0.86 -13.79
N THR A 196 0.15 -0.23 -14.64
CA THR A 196 0.61 0.68 -15.68
C THR A 196 -0.03 2.03 -15.45
N ALA A 197 0.74 3.09 -15.52
CA ALA A 197 0.24 4.45 -15.42
C ALA A 197 -0.52 4.79 -16.70
N VAL A 198 -1.79 5.21 -16.56
CA VAL A 198 -2.67 5.46 -17.71
C VAL A 198 -3.11 6.93 -17.83
N GLY A 199 -2.78 7.76 -16.87
CA GLY A 199 -3.13 9.17 -16.87
C GLY A 199 -3.06 9.80 -15.48
N LEU A 200 -3.69 10.96 -15.33
CA LEU A 200 -3.89 11.64 -14.06
C LEU A 200 -5.36 11.54 -13.66
N ARG A 201 -5.60 11.21 -12.40
CA ARG A 201 -6.91 11.29 -11.77
C ARG A 201 -6.97 12.58 -10.95
N LEU A 202 -7.95 13.39 -11.25
CA LEU A 202 -8.28 14.63 -10.55
C LEU A 202 -9.56 14.39 -9.77
N SER A 203 -9.55 14.63 -8.46
CA SER A 203 -10.77 14.58 -7.65
C SER A 203 -11.17 16.01 -7.27
N PHE A 204 -12.44 16.30 -7.33
CA PHE A 204 -13.01 17.62 -7.07
C PHE A 204 -13.90 17.60 -5.83
N ARG A 205 -14.28 18.76 -5.35
CA ARG A 205 -15.36 18.85 -4.37
C ARG A 205 -16.68 18.60 -5.09
N SER A 206 -17.61 17.94 -4.38
CA SER A 206 -18.95 17.77 -4.93
C SER A 206 -19.63 19.12 -5.09
N THR A 207 -20.04 19.43 -6.30
CA THR A 207 -20.71 20.67 -6.69
C THR A 207 -21.97 20.36 -7.48
N ALA A 208 -22.88 21.35 -7.62
CA ALA A 208 -24.10 21.17 -8.41
C ALA A 208 -23.86 20.97 -9.91
N ILE A 209 -22.68 21.37 -10.40
CA ILE A 209 -22.26 21.24 -11.80
C ILE A 209 -21.02 20.34 -11.81
N ALA A 210 -21.08 19.22 -12.55
CA ALA A 210 -19.94 18.31 -12.66
C ALA A 210 -18.72 19.05 -13.25
N PRO A 211 -17.56 18.99 -12.58
CA PRO A 211 -16.33 19.58 -13.08
C PRO A 211 -15.91 18.96 -14.41
N PHE A 212 -15.22 19.73 -15.24
CA PHE A 212 -14.69 19.23 -16.49
C PHE A 212 -13.36 19.91 -16.85
N ALA A 213 -12.62 19.24 -17.73
CA ALA A 213 -11.43 19.76 -18.38
C ALA A 213 -11.69 19.97 -19.88
N ILE A 214 -11.10 21.00 -20.46
CA ILE A 214 -11.04 21.20 -21.90
C ILE A 214 -9.58 21.09 -22.33
N ILE A 215 -9.30 20.18 -23.25
CA ILE A 215 -7.99 20.00 -23.87
C ILE A 215 -8.03 20.71 -25.22
N HIS A 216 -7.22 21.74 -25.39
CA HIS A 216 -7.15 22.56 -26.60
C HIS A 216 -6.13 21.98 -27.57
N ALA A 217 -6.48 20.87 -28.21
CA ALA A 217 -5.67 20.19 -29.22
C ALA A 217 -5.80 20.85 -30.60
N LYS A 218 -4.83 20.61 -31.50
CA LYS A 218 -4.82 21.18 -32.86
C LYS A 218 -6.01 20.74 -33.70
N ASP A 219 -6.49 19.51 -33.47
CA ASP A 219 -7.67 18.95 -34.13
C ASP A 219 -9.02 19.43 -33.53
N GLY A 220 -8.96 20.27 -32.51
CA GLY A 220 -10.12 20.86 -31.84
C GLY A 220 -10.11 20.69 -30.34
N ALA A 221 -11.04 21.38 -29.70
CA ALA A 221 -11.20 21.31 -28.25
C ALA A 221 -11.91 20.00 -27.84
N ARG A 222 -11.36 19.26 -26.91
CA ARG A 222 -11.96 18.03 -26.35
C ARG A 222 -12.34 18.25 -24.90
N ARG A 223 -13.60 17.96 -24.57
CA ARG A 223 -14.12 18.04 -23.21
C ARG A 223 -14.05 16.68 -22.54
N LEU A 224 -13.45 16.63 -21.34
CA LEU A 224 -13.48 15.50 -20.42
C LEU A 224 -14.29 15.90 -19.20
N SER A 225 -15.31 15.15 -18.83
CA SER A 225 -16.17 15.43 -17.68
C SER A 225 -15.84 14.49 -16.52
N ALA A 226 -15.97 14.98 -15.29
CA ALA A 226 -15.90 14.14 -14.10
C ALA A 226 -17.05 13.11 -14.10
N ASP A 227 -16.80 11.99 -13.44
CA ASP A 227 -17.78 10.91 -13.25
C ASP A 227 -18.73 11.21 -12.06
N ALA A 228 -19.56 10.21 -11.71
CA ALA A 228 -20.50 10.30 -10.59
C ALA A 228 -19.83 10.40 -9.19
N HIS A 229 -18.50 10.24 -9.12
CA HIS A 229 -17.71 10.36 -7.89
C HIS A 229 -16.90 11.67 -7.86
N ASP A 230 -17.21 12.61 -8.75
CA ASP A 230 -16.46 13.85 -8.95
C ASP A 230 -14.97 13.59 -9.31
N GLU A 231 -14.69 12.47 -10.00
CA GLU A 231 -13.37 12.10 -10.48
C GLU A 231 -13.27 12.25 -12.01
N LEU A 232 -12.19 12.88 -12.47
CA LEU A 232 -11.87 13.04 -13.88
C LEU A 232 -10.51 12.43 -14.17
N ILE A 233 -10.42 11.62 -15.23
CA ILE A 233 -9.15 11.07 -15.69
C ILE A 233 -8.72 11.80 -16.96
N ILE A 234 -7.53 12.45 -16.91
CA ILE A 234 -6.84 12.96 -18.08
C ILE A 234 -5.94 11.80 -18.56
N PRO A 235 -6.26 11.16 -19.72
CA PRO A 235 -5.55 9.99 -20.17
C PRO A 235 -4.13 10.34 -20.64
N LEU A 236 -3.21 9.36 -20.57
CA LEU A 236 -1.91 9.45 -21.22
C LEU A 236 -2.11 9.15 -22.72
N ASP A 237 -1.93 10.16 -23.55
CA ASP A 237 -2.10 10.11 -24.99
C ASP A 237 -0.79 10.52 -25.69
N ALA A 238 -0.34 9.71 -26.65
CA ALA A 238 0.93 9.91 -27.33
C ALA A 238 0.91 11.14 -28.29
N ASP A 239 -0.22 11.43 -28.87
CA ASP A 239 -0.37 12.55 -29.80
C ASP A 239 -0.40 13.87 -29.02
N TRP A 240 -1.17 13.92 -27.94
CA TRP A 240 -1.17 15.06 -27.03
C TRP A 240 0.18 15.29 -26.35
N MET A 241 0.94 14.20 -26.07
CA MET A 241 2.32 14.36 -25.57
C MET A 241 3.24 15.07 -26.55
N ARG A 242 3.05 14.88 -27.86
CA ARG A 242 3.85 15.55 -28.90
C ARG A 242 3.37 16.96 -29.21
N GLU A 243 2.07 17.17 -29.09
CA GLU A 243 1.42 18.44 -29.38
C GLU A 243 1.53 19.45 -28.25
N ASP A 244 1.59 18.94 -27.01
CA ASP A 244 1.57 19.71 -25.74
C ASP A 244 0.38 20.69 -25.64
N PRO A 245 -0.86 20.22 -25.79
CA PRO A 245 -2.02 21.09 -25.72
C PRO A 245 -2.18 21.72 -24.33
N VAL A 246 -2.85 22.86 -24.29
CA VAL A 246 -3.25 23.47 -23.01
C VAL A 246 -4.51 22.78 -22.50
N ILE A 247 -4.49 22.43 -21.21
CA ILE A 247 -5.65 21.93 -20.48
C ILE A 247 -6.23 23.09 -19.67
N THR A 248 -7.51 23.35 -19.83
CA THR A 248 -8.25 24.30 -18.99
C THR A 248 -9.17 23.53 -18.05
N LEU A 249 -9.05 23.76 -16.75
CA LEU A 249 -9.89 23.18 -15.72
C LEU A 249 -10.99 24.18 -15.32
N THR A 250 -12.22 23.72 -15.15
CA THR A 250 -13.32 24.55 -14.66
C THR A 250 -13.27 24.75 -13.15
N GLU A 251 -12.59 23.87 -12.44
CA GLU A 251 -12.42 23.91 -11.00
C GLU A 251 -11.03 23.39 -10.61
N ILE A 252 -10.48 23.90 -9.50
CA ILE A 252 -9.18 23.42 -8.97
C ILE A 252 -9.42 22.09 -8.25
N PRO A 253 -8.72 21.01 -8.62
CA PRO A 253 -8.89 19.72 -7.97
C PRO A 253 -8.41 19.74 -6.50
N VAL A 254 -9.12 19.02 -5.63
CA VAL A 254 -8.72 18.86 -4.22
C VAL A 254 -7.64 17.80 -4.04
N SER A 255 -7.56 16.84 -4.97
CA SER A 255 -6.46 15.89 -5.04
C SER A 255 -6.09 15.55 -6.48
N VAL A 256 -4.82 15.20 -6.66
CA VAL A 256 -4.26 14.78 -7.95
C VAL A 256 -3.45 13.52 -7.72
N GLU A 257 -3.81 12.46 -8.42
CA GLU A 257 -3.17 11.16 -8.31
C GLU A 257 -2.82 10.62 -9.70
N ILE A 258 -1.80 9.77 -9.77
CA ILE A 258 -1.51 9.04 -11.01
C ILE A 258 -2.53 7.90 -11.12
N ALA A 259 -3.30 7.92 -12.21
CA ALA A 259 -4.27 6.87 -12.51
C ALA A 259 -3.53 5.60 -12.97
N MET A 260 -3.78 4.49 -12.29
CA MET A 260 -3.13 3.21 -12.54
C MET A 260 -4.15 2.18 -13.00
N ARG A 261 -3.76 1.36 -13.96
CA ARG A 261 -4.51 0.19 -14.42
C ARG A 261 -3.69 -1.07 -14.16
N LYS A 262 -4.34 -2.14 -13.77
CA LYS A 262 -3.71 -3.46 -13.70
C LYS A 262 -3.26 -3.86 -15.11
N SER A 263 -1.98 -4.21 -15.26
CA SER A 263 -1.48 -4.72 -16.55
C SER A 263 -2.24 -5.99 -16.91
N GLN A 264 -2.68 -6.08 -18.16
CA GLN A 264 -3.38 -7.27 -18.69
C GLN A 264 -2.40 -8.39 -19.03
N ASP A 265 -1.11 -8.08 -19.11
CA ASP A 265 -0.08 -9.08 -19.32
C ASP A 265 0.00 -9.94 -18.06
N GLY A 266 -0.55 -11.14 -18.16
CA GLY A 266 -0.58 -12.14 -17.09
C GLY A 266 0.82 -12.49 -16.58
N PRO A 267 0.91 -13.36 -15.56
CA PRO A 267 2.18 -13.71 -14.91
C PRO A 267 3.16 -14.31 -15.87
#